data_6bbcee19577f645ada68480d15b3203f
#
_entry.id   6bbcee19577f645ada68480d15b3203f
#
_cell.length_a   1.000
_cell.length_b   1.000
_cell.length_c   1.000
_cell.angle_alpha   90.00
_cell.angle_beta   90.00
_cell.angle_gamma   90.00
#
_symmetry.space_group_name_H-M   'P 1'
#
loop_
_entity.id
_entity.type
_entity.pdbx_description
1 polymer ?
#
loop_
_entity_poly.entity_id
_entity_poly.type
_entity_poly.pdbx_seq_one_letter_code
_entity_poly.pdbx_strand_id
1 'polypeptide(L)'
;MSLEKVIFHIDVNSAFLSWEAVYRLHHLGWKGDLREQVSAVGGDMAMRHGIILAKSIPAKKYRIQTGESILEAKQKCPNLILVPPNYGLYERCSKAFMGILQEYSPAVEQYSIDEAFVDMTGTELLWGTPVEAAEKMRRQIKEQLGFTVNIGISENKLLAKMASDFQKPDRVHTLWKSELQKKMWPLPVSDLFFVGRATTKTLFKLGIRTIGDLAKSDPSYLKQHLKKHGEVVWGFANGIDVSVVQSAPPANKGYGNSTTIPFDVTDASTAKLVLLALAETVGSRLRGAGVRAEVIAVGIKNYDLSYASHQMTLQNATNITKEIHQCACQLFDQLWDGTPIRHLGIHTSRIKDQVNMRQLDLFEVHPQLSVNRIEIQVLK
;
A
#
# COMPACT_ATOMS: atom_id res chain seq x y z
N MET A 1 16.87 -34.54 4.50
CA MET A 1 17.37 -33.44 3.68
C MET A 1 16.36 -32.31 3.78
N SER A 2 16.73 -31.12 4.23
CA SER A 2 15.84 -29.96 4.14
C SER A 2 15.68 -29.61 2.66
N LEU A 3 14.45 -29.52 2.19
CA LEU A 3 14.16 -29.04 0.83
C LEU A 3 14.77 -27.62 0.71
N GLU A 4 15.47 -27.36 -0.40
CA GLU A 4 15.92 -26.01 -0.70
C GLU A 4 14.70 -25.11 -0.89
N LYS A 5 14.69 -23.95 -0.20
CA LYS A 5 13.58 -23.00 -0.32
C LYS A 5 13.55 -22.39 -1.72
N VAL A 6 12.36 -22.30 -2.28
CA VAL A 6 12.09 -21.66 -3.58
C VAL A 6 10.95 -20.66 -3.39
N ILE A 7 11.27 -19.39 -3.38
CA ILE A 7 10.32 -18.30 -3.20
C ILE A 7 10.23 -17.49 -4.50
N PHE A 8 9.02 -17.29 -4.99
CA PHE A 8 8.75 -16.38 -6.10
C PHE A 8 8.24 -15.05 -5.57
N HIS A 9 8.64 -13.96 -6.19
CA HIS A 9 8.00 -12.66 -6.10
C HIS A 9 7.41 -12.30 -7.47
N ILE A 10 6.12 -12.03 -7.52
CA ILE A 10 5.39 -11.71 -8.74
C ILE A 10 4.90 -10.26 -8.64
N ASP A 11 5.20 -9.45 -9.68
CA ASP A 11 4.89 -8.02 -9.74
C ASP A 11 4.21 -7.70 -11.06
N VAL A 12 3.03 -7.11 -11.03
CA VAL A 12 2.26 -6.74 -12.24
C VAL A 12 2.84 -5.49 -12.89
N ASN A 13 3.21 -5.59 -14.14
CA ASN A 13 3.83 -4.49 -14.87
C ASN A 13 2.87 -3.30 -15.07
N SER A 14 3.18 -2.15 -14.45
CA SER A 14 2.36 -0.93 -14.49
C SER A 14 0.87 -1.21 -14.21
N ALA A 15 0.59 -1.90 -13.12
CA ALA A 15 -0.68 -2.55 -12.78
C ALA A 15 -1.93 -1.74 -13.16
N PHE A 16 -2.13 -0.56 -12.57
CA PHE A 16 -3.34 0.24 -12.80
C PHE A 16 -3.53 0.60 -14.28
N LEU A 17 -2.45 0.94 -14.97
CA LEU A 17 -2.53 1.25 -16.40
C LEU A 17 -2.82 -0.01 -17.23
N SER A 18 -2.19 -1.13 -16.91
CA SER A 18 -2.40 -2.39 -17.62
C SER A 18 -3.82 -2.90 -17.42
N TRP A 19 -4.38 -2.79 -16.23
CA TRP A 19 -5.77 -3.16 -15.93
C TRP A 19 -6.78 -2.25 -16.64
N GLU A 20 -6.53 -0.93 -16.67
CA GLU A 20 -7.34 0.01 -17.46
C GLU A 20 -7.26 -0.30 -18.96
N ALA A 21 -6.08 -0.59 -19.47
CA ALA A 21 -5.89 -0.92 -20.88
C ALA A 21 -6.68 -2.16 -21.29
N VAL A 22 -6.55 -3.26 -20.53
CA VAL A 22 -7.27 -4.50 -20.79
C VAL A 22 -8.78 -4.29 -20.71
N TYR A 23 -9.26 -3.62 -19.67
CA TYR A 23 -10.68 -3.36 -19.50
C TYR A 23 -11.27 -2.51 -20.64
N ARG A 24 -10.57 -1.46 -21.05
CA ARG A 24 -11.03 -0.57 -22.13
C ARG A 24 -11.04 -1.25 -23.49
N LEU A 25 -10.03 -2.08 -23.77
CA LEU A 25 -9.96 -2.85 -25.02
C LEU A 25 -11.10 -3.88 -25.13
N HIS A 26 -11.34 -4.64 -24.05
CA HIS A 26 -12.28 -5.77 -24.10
C HIS A 26 -13.73 -5.42 -23.76
N HIS A 27 -13.97 -4.36 -22.97
CA HIS A 27 -15.31 -4.05 -22.47
C HIS A 27 -15.85 -2.68 -22.92
N LEU A 28 -14.98 -1.74 -23.29
CA LEU A 28 -15.42 -0.39 -23.70
C LEU A 28 -15.21 -0.12 -25.21
N GLY A 29 -14.73 -1.08 -25.97
CA GLY A 29 -14.47 -0.89 -27.41
C GLY A 29 -13.46 0.21 -27.73
N TRP A 30 -12.54 0.48 -26.80
CA TRP A 30 -11.51 1.51 -26.98
C TRP A 30 -10.57 1.15 -28.14
N LYS A 31 -10.33 2.12 -29.01
CA LYS A 31 -9.41 1.94 -30.14
C LYS A 31 -7.98 2.31 -29.73
N GLY A 32 -7.12 1.31 -29.67
CA GLY A 32 -5.71 1.46 -29.31
C GLY A 32 -5.42 1.10 -27.83
N ASP A 33 -4.27 0.49 -27.63
CA ASP A 33 -3.82 0.05 -26.31
C ASP A 33 -3.16 1.21 -25.55
N LEU A 34 -3.66 1.53 -24.36
CA LEU A 34 -3.07 2.57 -23.51
C LEU A 34 -1.60 2.28 -23.16
N ARG A 35 -1.20 1.01 -23.12
CA ARG A 35 0.18 0.60 -22.82
C ARG A 35 1.17 0.98 -23.90
N GLU A 36 0.70 1.11 -25.15
CA GLU A 36 1.49 1.47 -26.34
C GLU A 36 1.46 2.99 -26.63
N GLN A 37 0.53 3.70 -26.01
CA GLN A 37 0.37 5.14 -26.14
C GLN A 37 1.09 5.88 -25.00
N VAL A 38 1.37 7.18 -25.19
CA VAL A 38 1.88 8.03 -24.10
C VAL A 38 0.73 8.35 -23.14
N SER A 39 0.55 7.50 -22.15
CA SER A 39 -0.62 7.49 -21.28
C SER A 39 -0.27 7.30 -19.81
N ALA A 40 -1.17 7.69 -18.93
CA ALA A 40 -1.07 7.49 -17.49
C ALA A 40 -2.46 7.37 -16.86
N VAL A 41 -2.52 6.69 -15.71
CA VAL A 41 -3.63 6.77 -14.77
C VAL A 41 -3.32 7.89 -13.80
N GLY A 42 -4.24 8.83 -13.65
CA GLY A 42 -4.05 9.98 -12.75
C GLY A 42 -5.33 10.37 -12.06
N GLY A 43 -5.19 10.96 -10.87
CA GLY A 43 -6.30 11.47 -10.09
C GLY A 43 -6.95 12.72 -10.69
N ASP A 44 -7.93 13.28 -9.99
CA ASP A 44 -8.65 14.47 -10.39
C ASP A 44 -7.94 15.75 -9.89
N MET A 45 -7.52 16.61 -10.82
CA MET A 45 -6.89 17.89 -10.49
C MET A 45 -7.84 18.86 -9.80
N ALA A 46 -9.14 18.88 -10.16
CA ALA A 46 -10.14 19.75 -9.56
C ALA A 46 -10.36 19.39 -8.08
N MET A 47 -10.23 18.12 -7.73
CA MET A 47 -10.32 17.63 -6.36
C MET A 47 -8.97 17.65 -5.62
N ARG A 48 -7.96 18.34 -6.14
CA ARG A 48 -6.59 18.37 -5.59
C ARG A 48 -5.91 17.00 -5.46
N HIS A 49 -6.42 15.96 -6.14
CA HIS A 49 -5.88 14.61 -6.20
C HIS A 49 -5.04 14.37 -7.46
N GLY A 50 -4.47 15.43 -8.00
CA GLY A 50 -3.82 15.44 -9.29
C GLY A 50 -2.40 14.85 -9.30
N ILE A 51 -2.24 13.54 -9.02
CA ILE A 51 -0.96 12.82 -9.13
C ILE A 51 -1.04 11.67 -10.14
N ILE A 52 0.11 11.32 -10.71
CA ILE A 52 0.28 10.15 -11.58
C ILE A 52 0.36 8.89 -10.70
N LEU A 53 -0.57 7.96 -10.90
CA LEU A 53 -0.63 6.68 -10.17
C LEU A 53 0.13 5.57 -10.91
N ALA A 54 -0.04 5.49 -12.23
CA ALA A 54 0.68 4.56 -13.10
C ALA A 54 0.88 5.17 -14.48
N LYS A 55 1.88 4.72 -15.22
CA LYS A 55 2.23 5.26 -16.52
C LYS A 55 2.68 4.18 -17.48
N SER A 56 2.50 4.44 -18.79
CA SER A 56 2.97 3.58 -19.88
C SER A 56 4.51 3.64 -20.04
N ILE A 57 5.06 2.63 -20.73
CA ILE A 57 6.47 2.65 -21.11
C ILE A 57 6.80 3.84 -22.03
N PRO A 58 5.98 4.19 -23.05
CA PRO A 58 6.17 5.40 -23.82
C PRO A 58 6.22 6.68 -22.98
N ALA A 59 5.38 6.79 -21.94
CA ALA A 59 5.38 7.94 -21.04
C ALA A 59 6.67 8.08 -20.20
N LYS A 60 7.36 6.96 -19.91
CA LYS A 60 8.67 6.98 -19.22
C LYS A 60 9.73 7.75 -20.03
N LYS A 61 9.65 7.76 -21.36
CA LYS A 61 10.59 8.50 -22.24
C LYS A 61 10.52 10.01 -22.00
N TYR A 62 9.38 10.54 -21.55
CA TYR A 62 9.19 11.92 -21.15
C TYR A 62 9.59 12.20 -19.67
N ARG A 63 10.24 11.23 -19.00
CA ARG A 63 10.63 11.31 -17.56
C ARG A 63 9.44 11.54 -16.62
N ILE A 64 8.24 11.13 -17.03
CA ILE A 64 7.07 11.15 -16.17
C ILE A 64 7.29 10.13 -15.05
N GLN A 65 7.01 10.51 -13.79
CA GLN A 65 7.22 9.65 -12.62
C GLN A 65 5.89 9.35 -11.90
N THR A 66 5.78 8.15 -11.32
CA THR A 66 4.68 7.84 -10.41
C THR A 66 4.81 8.71 -9.16
N GLY A 67 3.69 9.28 -8.70
CA GLY A 67 3.65 10.20 -7.57
C GLY A 67 3.91 11.67 -7.91
N GLU A 68 4.35 12.02 -9.15
CA GLU A 68 4.46 13.42 -9.54
C GLU A 68 3.10 14.04 -9.84
N SER A 69 3.02 15.37 -9.77
CA SER A 69 1.79 16.09 -10.09
C SER A 69 1.43 15.96 -11.58
N ILE A 70 0.12 15.88 -11.87
CA ILE A 70 -0.37 15.85 -13.26
C ILE A 70 0.06 17.13 -14.01
N LEU A 71 0.17 18.26 -13.30
CA LEU A 71 0.63 19.51 -13.89
C LEU A 71 2.05 19.37 -14.42
N GLU A 72 2.99 18.85 -13.61
CA GLU A 72 4.38 18.60 -14.03
C GLU A 72 4.44 17.57 -15.16
N ALA A 73 3.64 16.49 -15.08
CA ALA A 73 3.58 15.50 -16.13
C ALA A 73 3.12 16.10 -17.47
N LYS A 74 2.10 16.98 -17.45
CA LYS A 74 1.62 17.67 -18.65
C LYS A 74 2.59 18.75 -19.18
N GLN A 75 3.37 19.37 -18.31
CA GLN A 75 4.47 20.26 -18.76
C GLN A 75 5.53 19.49 -19.53
N LYS A 76 5.85 18.26 -19.10
CA LYS A 76 6.78 17.37 -19.82
C LYS A 76 6.19 16.79 -21.08
N CYS A 77 4.90 16.51 -21.10
CA CYS A 77 4.17 15.95 -22.23
C CYS A 77 2.74 16.51 -22.29
N PRO A 78 2.48 17.62 -23.05
CA PRO A 78 1.16 18.22 -23.18
C PRO A 78 0.07 17.27 -23.68
N ASN A 79 0.44 16.34 -24.57
CA ASN A 79 -0.46 15.36 -25.18
C ASN A 79 -0.60 14.06 -24.37
N LEU A 80 -0.21 14.05 -23.10
CA LEU A 80 -0.35 12.90 -22.23
C LEU A 80 -1.83 12.51 -22.09
N ILE A 81 -2.15 11.27 -22.49
CA ILE A 81 -3.49 10.70 -22.31
C ILE A 81 -3.65 10.32 -20.83
N LEU A 82 -4.57 10.99 -20.15
CA LEU A 82 -4.89 10.70 -18.77
C LEU A 82 -6.22 9.97 -18.67
N VAL A 83 -6.24 8.89 -17.89
CA VAL A 83 -7.46 8.16 -17.53
C VAL A 83 -7.66 8.20 -16.01
N PRO A 84 -8.91 8.38 -15.53
CA PRO A 84 -9.20 8.37 -14.11
C PRO A 84 -9.00 6.95 -13.54
N PRO A 85 -8.64 6.81 -12.23
CA PRO A 85 -8.50 5.52 -11.59
C PRO A 85 -9.85 4.85 -11.34
N ASN A 86 -9.88 3.52 -11.51
CA ASN A 86 -11.03 2.66 -11.23
C ASN A 86 -10.65 1.60 -10.19
N TYR A 87 -10.67 1.98 -8.92
CA TYR A 87 -10.24 1.09 -7.84
C TYR A 87 -11.05 -0.20 -7.73
N GLY A 88 -12.36 -0.16 -8.01
CA GLY A 88 -13.20 -1.36 -8.03
C GLY A 88 -12.80 -2.36 -9.12
N LEU A 89 -12.33 -1.88 -10.28
CA LEU A 89 -11.72 -2.72 -11.31
C LEU A 89 -10.40 -3.32 -10.80
N TYR A 90 -9.55 -2.50 -10.17
CA TYR A 90 -8.23 -2.94 -9.71
C TYR A 90 -8.32 -4.03 -8.64
N GLU A 91 -9.28 -3.93 -7.72
CA GLU A 91 -9.53 -4.99 -6.73
C GLU A 91 -9.96 -6.30 -7.40
N ARG A 92 -10.81 -6.25 -8.45
CA ARG A 92 -11.21 -7.45 -9.19
C ARG A 92 -10.03 -8.07 -9.95
N CYS A 93 -9.21 -7.24 -10.61
CA CYS A 93 -8.02 -7.72 -11.32
C CYS A 93 -7.01 -8.34 -10.34
N SER A 94 -6.80 -7.72 -9.19
CA SER A 94 -5.95 -8.25 -8.13
C SER A 94 -6.44 -9.60 -7.61
N LYS A 95 -7.74 -9.75 -7.36
CA LYS A 95 -8.33 -11.03 -6.93
C LYS A 95 -8.16 -12.12 -7.97
N ALA A 96 -8.39 -11.82 -9.26
CA ALA A 96 -8.18 -12.78 -10.36
C ALA A 96 -6.70 -13.19 -10.46
N PHE A 97 -5.79 -12.24 -10.34
CA PHE A 97 -4.35 -12.48 -10.30
C PHE A 97 -3.95 -13.39 -9.15
N MET A 98 -4.40 -13.10 -7.91
CA MET A 98 -4.15 -13.96 -6.74
C MET A 98 -4.75 -15.37 -6.92
N GLY A 99 -5.90 -15.48 -7.58
CA GLY A 99 -6.52 -16.79 -7.89
C GLY A 99 -5.60 -17.68 -8.74
N ILE A 100 -4.97 -17.12 -9.78
CA ILE A 100 -4.00 -17.89 -10.59
C ILE A 100 -2.80 -18.33 -9.74
N LEU A 101 -2.26 -17.45 -8.88
CA LEU A 101 -1.11 -17.82 -8.03
C LEU A 101 -1.43 -18.98 -7.10
N GLN A 102 -2.65 -19.03 -6.57
CA GLN A 102 -3.13 -20.10 -5.68
C GLN A 102 -3.27 -21.47 -6.38
N GLU A 103 -3.35 -21.52 -7.72
CA GLU A 103 -3.31 -22.77 -8.49
C GLU A 103 -1.92 -23.44 -8.41
N TYR A 104 -0.86 -22.65 -8.24
CA TYR A 104 0.53 -23.12 -8.20
C TYR A 104 0.98 -23.54 -6.81
N SER A 105 0.52 -22.86 -5.76
CA SER A 105 0.85 -23.16 -4.38
C SER A 105 -0.22 -22.63 -3.43
N PRO A 106 -0.53 -23.35 -2.33
CA PRO A 106 -1.40 -22.82 -1.29
C PRO A 106 -0.76 -21.70 -0.45
N ALA A 107 0.57 -21.60 -0.50
CA ALA A 107 1.33 -20.61 0.26
C ALA A 107 1.56 -19.34 -0.57
N VAL A 108 0.52 -18.50 -0.66
CA VAL A 108 0.54 -17.20 -1.36
C VAL A 108 0.34 -16.10 -0.34
N GLU A 109 1.28 -15.14 -0.30
CA GLU A 109 1.19 -13.90 0.49
C GLU A 109 0.92 -12.73 -0.46
N GLN A 110 -0.25 -12.13 -0.35
CA GLN A 110 -0.52 -10.86 -1.02
C GLN A 110 0.25 -9.75 -0.33
N TYR A 111 1.30 -9.24 -0.97
CA TYR A 111 2.15 -8.16 -0.43
C TYR A 111 1.55 -6.78 -0.67
N SER A 112 0.97 -6.58 -1.86
CA SER A 112 0.21 -5.37 -2.23
C SER A 112 -0.97 -5.73 -3.15
N ILE A 113 -1.63 -4.75 -3.74
CA ILE A 113 -2.70 -4.98 -4.71
C ILE A 113 -2.18 -5.64 -6.01
N ASP A 114 -0.91 -5.47 -6.33
CA ASP A 114 -0.27 -5.87 -7.59
C ASP A 114 0.99 -6.74 -7.39
N GLU A 115 1.34 -7.06 -6.15
CA GLU A 115 2.51 -7.88 -5.82
C GLU A 115 2.15 -9.03 -4.88
N ALA A 116 2.78 -10.19 -5.08
CA ALA A 116 2.65 -11.34 -4.19
C ALA A 116 3.96 -12.11 -4.06
N PHE A 117 4.12 -12.78 -2.91
CA PHE A 117 5.10 -13.84 -2.73
C PHE A 117 4.40 -15.19 -2.77
N VAL A 118 5.05 -16.18 -3.41
CA VAL A 118 4.58 -17.56 -3.49
C VAL A 118 5.72 -18.49 -3.05
N ASP A 119 5.43 -19.37 -2.09
CA ASP A 119 6.37 -20.41 -1.69
C ASP A 119 6.16 -21.64 -2.60
N MET A 120 7.11 -21.88 -3.47
CA MET A 120 7.13 -22.97 -4.45
C MET A 120 7.99 -24.17 -4.00
N THR A 121 8.43 -24.17 -2.74
CA THR A 121 9.26 -25.23 -2.19
C THR A 121 8.56 -26.61 -2.31
N GLY A 122 9.22 -27.58 -2.93
CA GLY A 122 8.71 -28.95 -3.09
C GLY A 122 7.65 -29.13 -4.16
N THR A 123 7.45 -28.16 -5.06
CA THR A 123 6.44 -28.24 -6.14
C THR A 123 7.01 -28.73 -7.49
N GLU A 124 8.29 -29.11 -7.55
CA GLU A 124 9.02 -29.46 -8.79
C GLU A 124 8.37 -30.63 -9.53
N LEU A 125 7.79 -31.60 -8.81
CA LEU A 125 7.10 -32.71 -9.44
C LEU A 125 5.84 -32.30 -10.20
N LEU A 126 5.20 -31.21 -9.80
CA LEU A 126 3.98 -30.69 -10.43
C LEU A 126 4.28 -29.71 -11.57
N TRP A 127 5.27 -28.84 -11.36
CA TRP A 127 5.47 -27.69 -12.20
C TRP A 127 6.80 -27.65 -12.96
N GLY A 128 7.71 -28.60 -12.68
CA GLY A 128 9.07 -28.63 -13.22
C GLY A 128 10.03 -27.78 -12.42
N THR A 129 11.13 -27.37 -13.03
CA THR A 129 12.13 -26.49 -12.40
C THR A 129 11.50 -25.14 -12.03
N PRO A 130 12.09 -24.39 -11.05
CA PRO A 130 11.56 -23.09 -10.66
C PRO A 130 11.39 -22.11 -11.83
N VAL A 131 12.29 -22.13 -12.80
CA VAL A 131 12.21 -21.28 -13.99
C VAL A 131 11.07 -21.71 -14.91
N GLU A 132 10.89 -23.01 -15.13
CA GLU A 132 9.78 -23.55 -15.94
C GLU A 132 8.42 -23.21 -15.32
N ALA A 133 8.29 -23.38 -14.00
CA ALA A 133 7.09 -23.02 -13.25
C ALA A 133 6.76 -21.53 -13.39
N ALA A 134 7.75 -20.67 -13.22
CA ALA A 134 7.60 -19.22 -13.35
C ALA A 134 7.21 -18.80 -14.78
N GLU A 135 7.79 -19.42 -15.81
CA GLU A 135 7.44 -19.16 -17.21
C GLU A 135 6.03 -19.63 -17.57
N LYS A 136 5.57 -20.76 -16.97
CA LYS A 136 4.17 -21.20 -17.10
C LYS A 136 3.22 -20.20 -16.47
N MET A 137 3.50 -19.80 -15.23
CA MET A 137 2.71 -18.82 -14.47
C MET A 137 2.62 -17.48 -15.21
N ARG A 138 3.75 -16.96 -15.69
CA ARG A 138 3.82 -15.70 -16.44
C ARG A 138 2.97 -15.76 -17.72
N ARG A 139 3.04 -16.86 -18.47
CA ARG A 139 2.23 -17.07 -19.69
C ARG A 139 0.76 -17.18 -19.36
N GLN A 140 0.39 -17.97 -18.36
CA GLN A 140 -1.00 -18.12 -17.94
C GLN A 140 -1.64 -16.78 -17.54
N ILE A 141 -0.96 -15.98 -16.75
CA ILE A 141 -1.43 -14.63 -16.38
C ILE A 141 -1.65 -13.77 -17.63
N LYS A 142 -0.69 -13.77 -18.55
CA LYS A 142 -0.79 -13.00 -19.79
C LYS A 142 -1.94 -13.45 -20.68
N GLU A 143 -2.15 -14.75 -20.85
CA GLU A 143 -3.19 -15.35 -21.71
C GLU A 143 -4.58 -15.18 -21.12
N GLN A 144 -4.74 -15.40 -19.80
CA GLN A 144 -6.05 -15.38 -19.17
C GLN A 144 -6.48 -13.97 -18.73
N LEU A 145 -5.53 -13.14 -18.28
CA LEU A 145 -5.84 -11.82 -17.71
C LEU A 145 -5.42 -10.65 -18.62
N GLY A 146 -4.68 -10.91 -19.69
CA GLY A 146 -4.31 -9.92 -20.71
C GLY A 146 -3.25 -8.89 -20.29
N PHE A 147 -2.63 -9.04 -19.11
CA PHE A 147 -1.52 -8.19 -18.66
C PHE A 147 -0.27 -9.01 -18.33
N THR A 148 0.86 -8.34 -18.18
CA THR A 148 2.15 -9.00 -17.97
C THR A 148 2.65 -8.83 -16.52
N VAL A 149 3.49 -9.76 -16.09
CA VAL A 149 4.14 -9.76 -14.79
C VAL A 149 5.64 -9.95 -14.92
N ASN A 150 6.37 -9.46 -13.91
CA ASN A 150 7.73 -9.87 -13.66
C ASN A 150 7.75 -10.90 -12.53
N ILE A 151 8.58 -11.92 -12.65
CA ILE A 151 8.76 -12.94 -11.61
C ILE A 151 10.23 -13.01 -11.23
N GLY A 152 10.51 -12.81 -9.95
CA GLY A 152 11.82 -13.04 -9.35
C GLY A 152 11.82 -14.33 -8.55
N ILE A 153 12.87 -15.11 -8.66
CA ILE A 153 13.04 -16.43 -8.04
C ILE A 153 14.27 -16.42 -7.14
N SER A 154 14.12 -16.87 -5.89
CA SER A 154 15.23 -17.04 -4.97
C SER A 154 14.88 -17.97 -3.80
N GLU A 155 15.83 -18.13 -2.85
CA GLU A 155 15.62 -18.87 -1.60
C GLU A 155 14.95 -18.05 -0.47
N ASN A 156 14.73 -16.76 -0.65
CA ASN A 156 14.02 -15.90 0.32
C ASN A 156 13.26 -14.78 -0.36
N LYS A 157 12.39 -14.12 0.40
CA LYS A 157 11.49 -13.07 -0.11
C LYS A 157 12.25 -11.84 -0.61
N LEU A 158 13.26 -11.40 0.14
CA LEU A 158 14.08 -10.25 -0.24
C LEU A 158 14.73 -10.43 -1.61
N LEU A 159 15.42 -11.53 -1.80
CA LEU A 159 16.16 -11.79 -3.04
C LEU A 159 15.21 -12.04 -4.22
N ALA A 160 14.07 -12.72 -3.98
CA ALA A 160 13.04 -12.87 -5.00
C ALA A 160 12.47 -11.50 -5.45
N LYS A 161 12.23 -10.59 -4.49
CA LYS A 161 11.79 -9.23 -4.81
C LYS A 161 12.84 -8.44 -5.59
N MET A 162 14.10 -8.50 -5.17
CA MET A 162 15.21 -7.87 -5.90
C MET A 162 15.34 -8.40 -7.34
N ALA A 163 15.19 -9.72 -7.52
CA ALA A 163 15.25 -10.34 -8.84
C ALA A 163 14.14 -9.84 -9.77
N SER A 164 12.92 -9.67 -9.27
CA SER A 164 11.78 -9.20 -10.09
C SER A 164 11.97 -7.79 -10.63
N ASP A 165 12.85 -6.99 -10.03
CA ASP A 165 13.13 -5.61 -10.41
C ASP A 165 14.30 -5.44 -11.40
N PHE A 166 15.08 -6.47 -11.71
CA PHE A 166 16.28 -6.35 -12.55
C PHE A 166 16.00 -5.82 -13.95
N GLN A 167 15.06 -6.39 -14.64
CA GLN A 167 14.64 -5.94 -15.97
C GLN A 167 13.14 -6.16 -16.15
N LYS A 168 12.41 -5.09 -16.43
CA LYS A 168 10.97 -5.08 -16.71
C LYS A 168 10.73 -4.57 -18.15
N PRO A 169 9.64 -4.95 -18.82
CA PRO A 169 8.55 -5.81 -18.37
C PRO A 169 8.65 -7.27 -18.83
N ASP A 170 7.70 -8.11 -18.35
CA ASP A 170 7.38 -9.46 -18.86
C ASP A 170 8.59 -10.41 -18.85
N ARG A 171 9.26 -10.53 -17.69
CA ARG A 171 10.50 -11.30 -17.49
C ARG A 171 10.47 -12.19 -16.27
N VAL A 172 11.27 -13.26 -16.33
CA VAL A 172 11.62 -14.11 -15.20
C VAL A 172 13.10 -13.94 -14.90
N HIS A 173 13.45 -13.75 -13.64
CA HIS A 173 14.85 -13.60 -13.19
C HIS A 173 15.12 -14.43 -11.96
N THR A 174 16.34 -14.92 -11.83
CA THR A 174 16.85 -15.55 -10.60
C THR A 174 17.83 -14.63 -9.88
N LEU A 175 17.87 -14.74 -8.57
CA LEU A 175 18.91 -14.16 -7.73
C LEU A 175 19.21 -15.09 -6.54
N TRP A 176 19.98 -16.14 -6.80
CA TRP A 176 20.43 -17.05 -5.76
C TRP A 176 21.56 -16.41 -4.93
N LYS A 177 21.73 -16.86 -3.70
CA LYS A 177 22.77 -16.34 -2.81
C LYS A 177 24.16 -16.40 -3.42
N SER A 178 24.46 -17.42 -4.22
CA SER A 178 25.69 -17.55 -4.99
C SER A 178 25.87 -16.48 -6.09
N GLU A 179 24.78 -15.83 -6.50
CA GLU A 179 24.78 -14.84 -7.58
C GLU A 179 24.86 -13.37 -7.08
N LEU A 180 24.78 -13.15 -5.75
CA LEU A 180 24.71 -11.82 -5.14
C LEU A 180 25.84 -10.90 -5.61
N GLN A 181 27.06 -11.37 -5.57
CA GLN A 181 28.24 -10.56 -5.92
C GLN A 181 28.23 -10.12 -7.39
N LYS A 182 27.68 -10.96 -8.28
CA LYS A 182 27.64 -10.72 -9.71
C LYS A 182 26.43 -9.89 -10.13
N LYS A 183 25.25 -10.17 -9.56
CA LYS A 183 23.99 -9.59 -10.04
C LYS A 183 23.49 -8.42 -9.18
N MET A 184 23.69 -8.46 -7.85
CA MET A 184 23.10 -7.48 -6.93
C MET A 184 24.10 -6.45 -6.43
N TRP A 185 25.33 -6.86 -6.04
CA TRP A 185 26.32 -5.94 -5.47
C TRP A 185 26.76 -4.78 -6.37
N PRO A 186 26.82 -4.92 -7.73
CA PRO A 186 27.15 -3.79 -8.60
C PRO A 186 26.07 -2.72 -8.70
N LEU A 187 24.83 -3.02 -8.28
CA LEU A 187 23.72 -2.07 -8.36
C LEU A 187 23.90 -0.89 -7.41
N PRO A 188 23.34 0.29 -7.75
CA PRO A 188 23.29 1.42 -6.83
C PRO A 188 22.63 1.03 -5.50
N VAL A 189 23.15 1.54 -4.39
CA VAL A 189 22.60 1.24 -3.06
C VAL A 189 21.14 1.71 -2.90
N SER A 190 20.71 2.69 -3.68
CA SER A 190 19.32 3.16 -3.75
C SER A 190 18.34 2.12 -4.28
N ASP A 191 18.83 1.11 -5.00
CA ASP A 191 17.99 0.08 -5.62
C ASP A 191 17.75 -1.10 -4.66
N LEU A 192 18.46 -1.12 -3.52
CA LEU A 192 18.22 -2.12 -2.50
C LEU A 192 16.85 -1.89 -1.84
N PHE A 193 16.06 -2.96 -1.76
CA PHE A 193 14.81 -2.95 -1.03
C PHE A 193 14.99 -2.39 0.38
N PHE A 194 14.06 -1.55 0.85
CA PHE A 194 14.13 -0.79 2.10
C PHE A 194 15.11 0.40 2.13
N VAL A 195 15.85 0.68 1.09
CA VAL A 195 16.72 1.87 1.00
C VAL A 195 15.98 3.00 0.27
N GLY A 196 15.28 3.84 1.04
CA GLY A 196 14.60 5.02 0.51
C GLY A 196 15.52 6.24 0.36
N ARG A 197 15.00 7.36 -0.15
CA ARG A 197 15.76 8.61 -0.43
C ARG A 197 16.57 9.13 0.76
N ALA A 198 16.00 9.11 1.97
CA ALA A 198 16.70 9.57 3.18
C ALA A 198 17.88 8.66 3.53
N THR A 199 17.69 7.34 3.48
CA THR A 199 18.73 6.35 3.72
C THR A 199 19.82 6.45 2.67
N THR A 200 19.49 6.56 1.38
CA THR A 200 20.44 6.77 0.28
C THR A 200 21.31 8.00 0.53
N LYS A 201 20.71 9.15 0.92
CA LYS A 201 21.45 10.37 1.23
C LYS A 201 22.45 10.17 2.39
N THR A 202 22.07 9.42 3.41
CA THR A 202 22.96 9.10 4.53
C THR A 202 24.09 8.18 4.08
N LEU A 203 23.78 7.08 3.37
CA LEU A 203 24.78 6.14 2.86
C LEU A 203 25.79 6.83 1.93
N PHE A 204 25.35 7.72 1.05
CA PHE A 204 26.25 8.50 0.18
C PHE A 204 27.21 9.39 0.95
N LYS A 205 26.78 10.00 2.08
CA LYS A 205 27.69 10.75 2.97
C LYS A 205 28.76 9.87 3.62
N LEU A 206 28.45 8.58 3.82
CA LEU A 206 29.37 7.58 4.35
C LEU A 206 30.28 6.95 3.28
N GLY A 207 30.18 7.40 2.01
CA GLY A 207 30.95 6.86 0.90
C GLY A 207 30.40 5.57 0.30
N ILE A 208 29.24 5.09 0.75
CA ILE A 208 28.59 3.85 0.29
C ILE A 208 27.71 4.17 -0.90
N ARG A 209 28.04 3.67 -2.08
CA ARG A 209 27.35 3.98 -3.34
C ARG A 209 26.66 2.77 -3.95
N THR A 210 27.22 1.58 -3.76
CA THR A 210 26.70 0.32 -4.29
C THR A 210 26.19 -0.58 -3.16
N ILE A 211 25.36 -1.57 -3.53
CA ILE A 211 24.91 -2.60 -2.59
C ILE A 211 26.14 -3.39 -2.06
N GLY A 212 27.15 -3.61 -2.90
CA GLY A 212 28.39 -4.26 -2.52
C GLY A 212 29.22 -3.47 -1.50
N ASP A 213 29.23 -2.13 -1.59
CA ASP A 213 29.87 -1.28 -0.58
C ASP A 213 29.17 -1.43 0.77
N LEU A 214 27.83 -1.43 0.74
CA LEU A 214 27.01 -1.63 1.95
C LEU A 214 27.25 -3.01 2.56
N ALA A 215 27.28 -4.06 1.75
CA ALA A 215 27.50 -5.44 2.21
C ALA A 215 28.85 -5.63 2.91
N LYS A 216 29.87 -4.91 2.46
CA LYS A 216 31.25 -4.95 3.01
C LYS A 216 31.47 -3.99 4.18
N SER A 217 30.52 -3.10 4.47
CA SER A 217 30.62 -2.14 5.56
C SER A 217 30.52 -2.82 6.93
N ASP A 218 31.09 -2.19 7.95
CA ASP A 218 30.87 -2.60 9.35
C ASP A 218 29.44 -2.31 9.80
N PRO A 219 28.66 -3.32 10.22
CA PRO A 219 27.31 -3.13 10.69
C PRO A 219 27.23 -2.25 11.94
N SER A 220 28.24 -2.23 12.81
CA SER A 220 28.32 -1.36 13.99
C SER A 220 28.41 0.11 13.60
N TYR A 221 29.17 0.42 12.55
CA TYR A 221 29.28 1.77 11.99
C TYR A 221 27.94 2.21 11.36
N LEU A 222 27.30 1.34 10.62
CA LEU A 222 25.96 1.63 10.05
C LEU A 222 24.90 1.87 11.14
N LYS A 223 24.97 1.13 12.25
CA LYS A 223 24.07 1.29 13.39
C LYS A 223 24.18 2.66 14.04
N GLN A 224 25.39 3.25 14.13
CA GLN A 224 25.59 4.60 14.66
C GLN A 224 24.81 5.66 13.85
N HIS A 225 24.76 5.52 12.52
CA HIS A 225 24.15 6.51 11.62
C HIS A 225 22.68 6.23 11.27
N LEU A 226 22.29 4.97 11.17
CA LEU A 226 20.97 4.52 10.72
C LEU A 226 20.20 3.76 11.79
N LYS A 227 20.76 3.61 12.99
CA LYS A 227 20.18 2.85 14.12
C LYS A 227 19.87 1.40 13.68
N LYS A 228 18.79 0.82 14.17
CA LYS A 228 18.34 -0.54 13.82
C LYS A 228 18.17 -0.75 12.30
N HIS A 229 17.81 0.30 11.59
CA HIS A 229 17.63 0.23 10.13
C HIS A 229 18.96 -0.06 9.40
N GLY A 230 20.10 0.42 9.92
CA GLY A 230 21.42 0.13 9.37
C GLY A 230 21.76 -1.35 9.39
N GLU A 231 21.46 -2.04 10.50
CA GLU A 231 21.67 -3.50 10.62
C GLU A 231 20.77 -4.28 9.63
N VAL A 232 19.51 -3.83 9.45
CA VAL A 232 18.57 -4.46 8.52
C VAL A 232 19.04 -4.35 7.07
N VAL A 233 19.39 -3.15 6.60
CA VAL A 233 19.82 -2.97 5.20
C VAL A 233 21.18 -3.60 4.93
N TRP A 234 22.06 -3.69 5.92
CA TRP A 234 23.31 -4.46 5.82
C TRP A 234 23.04 -5.96 5.65
N GLY A 235 22.12 -6.50 6.46
CA GLY A 235 21.67 -7.89 6.31
C GLY A 235 21.11 -8.14 4.92
N PHE A 236 20.28 -7.23 4.42
CA PHE A 236 19.68 -7.29 3.08
C PHE A 236 20.75 -7.24 1.98
N ALA A 237 21.76 -6.38 2.09
CA ALA A 237 22.87 -6.34 1.14
C ALA A 237 23.67 -7.66 1.10
N ASN A 238 23.68 -8.42 2.20
CA ASN A 238 24.26 -9.75 2.30
C ASN A 238 23.27 -10.90 2.01
N GLY A 239 22.07 -10.59 1.51
CA GLY A 239 21.05 -11.59 1.15
C GLY A 239 20.43 -12.30 2.35
N ILE A 240 20.49 -11.71 3.54
CA ILE A 240 19.95 -12.27 4.78
C ILE A 240 18.52 -11.78 4.97
N ASP A 241 17.55 -12.70 4.85
CA ASP A 241 16.15 -12.49 5.16
C ASP A 241 15.58 -13.77 5.75
N VAL A 242 15.00 -13.67 6.94
CA VAL A 242 14.42 -14.80 7.68
C VAL A 242 12.88 -14.80 7.61
N SER A 243 12.29 -13.85 6.88
CA SER A 243 10.84 -13.76 6.75
C SER A 243 10.28 -14.95 5.96
N VAL A 244 9.11 -15.44 6.38
CA VAL A 244 8.40 -16.54 5.72
C VAL A 244 7.24 -15.99 4.91
N VAL A 245 6.80 -16.73 3.88
CA VAL A 245 5.57 -16.43 3.14
C VAL A 245 4.38 -16.67 4.05
N GLN A 246 3.57 -15.64 4.28
CA GLN A 246 2.42 -15.66 5.18
C GLN A 246 1.12 -15.70 4.37
N SER A 247 0.48 -16.86 4.31
CA SER A 247 -0.79 -17.02 3.56
C SER A 247 -1.97 -16.29 4.18
N ALA A 248 -1.92 -16.02 5.50
CA ALA A 248 -2.92 -15.22 6.19
C ALA A 248 -2.38 -13.81 6.45
N PRO A 249 -3.10 -12.76 6.05
CA PRO A 249 -2.70 -11.39 6.36
C PRO A 249 -2.71 -11.17 7.89
N PRO A 250 -1.75 -10.41 8.44
CA PRO A 250 -1.77 -10.05 9.85
C PRO A 250 -3.00 -9.20 10.16
N ALA A 251 -3.51 -9.30 11.39
CA ALA A 251 -4.63 -8.49 11.85
C ALA A 251 -4.30 -6.99 11.71
N ASN A 252 -5.28 -6.22 11.26
CA ASN A 252 -5.14 -4.77 11.13
C ASN A 252 -4.89 -4.12 12.51
N LYS A 253 -3.87 -3.28 12.61
CA LYS A 253 -3.53 -2.54 13.84
C LYS A 253 -4.36 -1.28 14.04
N GLY A 254 -5.05 -0.82 13.00
CA GLY A 254 -5.90 0.36 13.01
C GLY A 254 -6.65 0.53 11.69
N TYR A 255 -7.66 1.37 11.74
CA TYR A 255 -8.46 1.79 10.59
C TYR A 255 -8.45 3.30 10.52
N GLY A 256 -8.36 3.86 9.33
CA GLY A 256 -8.37 5.30 9.15
C GLY A 256 -8.91 5.70 7.79
N ASN A 257 -9.33 6.95 7.71
CA ASN A 257 -9.65 7.60 6.47
C ASN A 257 -9.25 9.06 6.53
N SER A 258 -8.82 9.60 5.40
CA SER A 258 -8.43 11.00 5.29
C SER A 258 -8.73 11.52 3.89
N THR A 259 -8.96 12.83 3.77
CA THR A 259 -9.25 13.43 2.48
C THR A 259 -8.54 14.77 2.32
N THR A 260 -8.03 15.01 1.11
CA THR A 260 -7.64 16.36 0.69
C THR A 260 -8.91 17.06 0.21
N ILE A 261 -9.22 18.19 0.82
CA ILE A 261 -10.46 18.94 0.56
C ILE A 261 -10.25 19.79 -0.70
N PRO A 262 -11.22 19.88 -1.62
CA PRO A 262 -11.07 20.65 -2.87
C PRO A 262 -10.78 22.14 -2.69
N PHE A 263 -11.17 22.69 -1.54
CA PHE A 263 -10.94 24.09 -1.14
C PHE A 263 -10.31 24.14 0.26
N ASP A 264 -9.73 25.26 0.64
CA ASP A 264 -9.23 25.44 1.99
C ASP A 264 -10.38 25.75 2.96
N VAL A 265 -10.52 24.95 4.01
CA VAL A 265 -11.56 25.11 5.02
C VAL A 265 -11.09 26.12 6.06
N THR A 266 -11.90 27.17 6.28
CA THR A 266 -11.59 28.28 7.18
C THR A 266 -12.54 28.39 8.37
N ASP A 267 -13.51 27.48 8.49
CA ASP A 267 -14.48 27.47 9.58
C ASP A 267 -14.63 26.08 10.21
N ALA A 268 -14.91 26.06 11.52
CA ALA A 268 -15.03 24.82 12.29
C ALA A 268 -16.23 23.97 11.88
N SER A 269 -17.32 24.57 11.44
CA SER A 269 -18.56 23.84 11.10
C SER A 269 -18.33 22.99 9.85
N THR A 270 -17.75 23.54 8.81
CA THR A 270 -17.34 22.80 7.60
C THR A 270 -16.33 21.70 7.92
N ALA A 271 -15.31 21.98 8.74
CA ALA A 271 -14.34 20.97 9.15
C ALA A 271 -15.02 19.80 9.89
N LYS A 272 -15.95 20.07 10.80
CA LYS A 272 -16.69 19.04 11.55
C LYS A 272 -17.63 18.23 10.66
N LEU A 273 -18.18 18.79 9.60
CA LEU A 273 -18.94 18.04 8.57
C LEU A 273 -18.02 17.07 7.80
N VAL A 274 -16.82 17.49 7.44
CA VAL A 274 -15.83 16.61 6.81
C VAL A 274 -15.44 15.48 7.77
N LEU A 275 -15.21 15.79 9.06
CA LEU A 275 -14.94 14.78 10.09
C LEU A 275 -16.09 13.80 10.25
N LEU A 276 -17.36 14.22 10.11
CA LEU A 276 -18.50 13.31 10.16
C LEU A 276 -18.46 12.28 9.03
N ALA A 277 -18.20 12.71 7.80
CA ALA A 277 -18.08 11.80 6.65
C ALA A 277 -16.90 10.81 6.82
N LEU A 278 -15.77 11.29 7.37
CA LEU A 278 -14.64 10.43 7.69
C LEU A 278 -14.96 9.43 8.81
N ALA A 279 -15.66 9.87 9.87
CA ALA A 279 -16.09 9.02 10.97
C ALA A 279 -17.06 7.93 10.51
N GLU A 280 -17.96 8.24 9.58
CA GLU A 280 -18.87 7.28 8.96
C GLU A 280 -18.11 6.16 8.25
N THR A 281 -17.12 6.54 7.42
CA THR A 281 -16.25 5.59 6.71
C THR A 281 -15.45 4.72 7.68
N VAL A 282 -14.83 5.32 8.70
CA VAL A 282 -14.05 4.59 9.70
C VAL A 282 -14.93 3.66 10.53
N GLY A 283 -16.07 4.14 11.00
CA GLY A 283 -17.04 3.33 11.76
C GLY A 283 -17.56 2.14 10.93
N SER A 284 -17.87 2.35 9.64
CA SER A 284 -18.28 1.29 8.73
C SER A 284 -17.20 0.22 8.57
N ARG A 285 -15.93 0.62 8.40
CA ARG A 285 -14.79 -0.32 8.29
C ARG A 285 -14.58 -1.13 9.58
N LEU A 286 -14.68 -0.49 10.75
CA LEU A 286 -14.57 -1.17 12.04
C LEU A 286 -15.71 -2.20 12.23
N ARG A 287 -16.95 -1.81 11.93
CA ARG A 287 -18.12 -2.72 12.01
C ARG A 287 -18.00 -3.87 11.00
N GLY A 288 -17.60 -3.58 9.77
CA GLY A 288 -17.40 -4.61 8.74
C GLY A 288 -16.31 -5.62 9.11
N ALA A 289 -15.31 -5.20 9.88
CA ALA A 289 -14.26 -6.09 10.40
C ALA A 289 -14.62 -6.75 11.74
N GLY A 290 -15.79 -6.46 12.34
CA GLY A 290 -16.20 -7.01 13.64
C GLY A 290 -15.34 -6.53 14.82
N VAL A 291 -14.79 -5.32 14.75
CA VAL A 291 -13.84 -4.81 15.75
C VAL A 291 -14.26 -3.43 16.29
N ARG A 292 -13.61 -3.01 17.38
CA ARG A 292 -13.74 -1.70 18.02
C ARG A 292 -12.36 -1.09 18.24
N ALA A 293 -12.27 0.23 18.31
CA ALA A 293 -11.04 0.96 18.56
C ALA A 293 -11.06 1.68 19.91
N GLU A 294 -9.96 1.62 20.65
CA GLU A 294 -9.78 2.36 21.91
C GLU A 294 -9.16 3.74 21.70
N VAL A 295 -8.37 3.93 20.62
CA VAL A 295 -7.69 5.20 20.36
C VAL A 295 -8.22 5.81 19.08
N ILE A 296 -8.60 7.08 19.17
CA ILE A 296 -9.00 7.92 18.05
C ILE A 296 -7.99 9.05 17.92
N ALA A 297 -7.52 9.32 16.71
CA ALA A 297 -6.62 10.41 16.37
C ALA A 297 -7.20 11.24 15.23
N VAL A 298 -7.02 12.55 15.31
CA VAL A 298 -7.30 13.51 14.23
C VAL A 298 -6.00 14.09 13.74
N GLY A 299 -5.85 14.17 12.41
CA GLY A 299 -4.73 14.85 11.75
C GLY A 299 -5.23 15.98 10.88
N ILE A 300 -4.58 17.13 10.99
CA ILE A 300 -4.84 18.33 10.20
C ILE A 300 -3.59 18.63 9.38
N LYS A 301 -3.75 18.85 8.08
CA LYS A 301 -2.72 19.46 7.24
C LYS A 301 -3.25 20.79 6.73
N ASN A 302 -2.53 21.84 7.01
CA ASN A 302 -2.85 23.20 6.63
C ASN A 302 -2.53 23.49 5.15
N TYR A 303 -2.95 24.66 4.67
CA TYR A 303 -2.71 25.11 3.29
C TYR A 303 -1.22 25.20 2.93
N ASP A 304 -0.36 25.54 3.91
CA ASP A 304 1.10 25.62 3.80
C ASP A 304 1.81 24.24 3.90
N LEU A 305 1.03 23.16 4.00
CA LEU A 305 1.46 21.77 4.17
C LEU A 305 2.04 21.44 5.55
N SER A 306 2.01 22.37 6.52
CA SER A 306 2.27 22.03 7.92
C SER A 306 1.28 21.00 8.43
N TYR A 307 1.71 20.11 9.31
CA TYR A 307 0.89 18.99 9.81
C TYR A 307 0.93 18.92 11.33
N ALA A 308 -0.25 18.80 11.92
CA ALA A 308 -0.41 18.54 13.33
C ALA A 308 -1.41 17.39 13.55
N SER A 309 -1.24 16.64 14.63
CA SER A 309 -2.16 15.58 15.01
C SER A 309 -2.29 15.47 16.53
N HIS A 310 -3.48 15.09 16.96
CA HIS A 310 -3.77 14.80 18.36
C HIS A 310 -4.59 13.52 18.47
N GLN A 311 -4.42 12.78 19.58
CA GLN A 311 -5.15 11.54 19.82
C GLN A 311 -5.63 11.46 21.27
N MET A 312 -6.69 10.69 21.48
CA MET A 312 -7.15 10.33 22.81
C MET A 312 -7.47 8.84 22.93
N THR A 313 -7.34 8.32 24.12
CA THR A 313 -7.75 6.96 24.46
C THR A 313 -9.13 7.02 25.11
N LEU A 314 -10.07 6.27 24.58
CA LEU A 314 -11.42 6.15 25.11
C LEU A 314 -11.44 5.18 26.29
N GLN A 315 -12.34 5.40 27.23
CA GLN A 315 -12.58 4.44 28.34
C GLN A 315 -13.15 3.12 27.80
N ASN A 316 -14.06 3.19 26.84
CA ASN A 316 -14.63 2.03 26.14
C ASN A 316 -14.28 2.06 24.67
N ALA A 317 -13.85 0.92 24.12
CA ALA A 317 -13.62 0.77 22.70
C ALA A 317 -14.92 0.94 21.91
N THR A 318 -14.90 1.68 20.79
CA THR A 318 -16.09 1.97 20.00
C THR A 318 -15.91 1.67 18.50
N ASN A 319 -17.02 1.39 17.82
CA ASN A 319 -17.17 1.41 16.36
C ASN A 319 -18.41 2.22 15.92
N ILE A 320 -18.96 3.00 16.85
CA ILE A 320 -20.17 3.81 16.64
C ILE A 320 -19.76 5.14 16.01
N THR A 321 -20.28 5.45 14.85
CA THR A 321 -19.97 6.68 14.09
C THR A 321 -20.11 7.94 14.93
N LYS A 322 -21.20 8.06 15.71
CA LYS A 322 -21.49 9.23 16.57
C LYS A 322 -20.37 9.44 17.61
N GLU A 323 -19.94 8.38 18.28
CA GLU A 323 -18.89 8.46 19.30
C GLU A 323 -17.53 8.81 18.69
N ILE A 324 -17.19 8.21 17.53
CA ILE A 324 -15.99 8.54 16.77
C ILE A 324 -16.00 10.01 16.35
N HIS A 325 -17.13 10.50 15.83
CA HIS A 325 -17.28 11.89 15.41
C HIS A 325 -17.18 12.87 16.58
N GLN A 326 -17.85 12.60 17.71
CA GLN A 326 -17.77 13.45 18.90
C GLN A 326 -16.34 13.57 19.42
N CYS A 327 -15.63 12.45 19.52
CA CYS A 327 -14.23 12.41 19.90
C CYS A 327 -13.35 13.18 18.89
N ALA A 328 -13.59 12.99 17.59
CA ALA A 328 -12.85 13.70 16.54
C ALA A 328 -13.08 15.22 16.61
N CYS A 329 -14.30 15.67 16.90
CA CYS A 329 -14.59 17.10 17.08
C CYS A 329 -13.88 17.70 18.31
N GLN A 330 -13.83 16.97 19.43
CA GLN A 330 -13.10 17.43 20.63
C GLN A 330 -11.60 17.55 20.34
N LEU A 331 -11.01 16.55 19.67
CA LEU A 331 -9.59 16.61 19.27
C LEU A 331 -9.31 17.72 18.28
N PHE A 332 -10.22 17.95 17.34
CA PHE A 332 -10.14 19.03 16.37
C PHE A 332 -10.16 20.40 17.06
N ASP A 333 -11.10 20.63 17.97
CA ASP A 333 -11.21 21.92 18.71
C ASP A 333 -9.98 22.22 19.58
N GLN A 334 -9.26 21.19 20.05
CA GLN A 334 -8.00 21.35 20.78
C GLN A 334 -6.79 21.60 19.86
N LEU A 335 -6.86 21.14 18.60
CA LEU A 335 -5.73 21.12 17.69
C LEU A 335 -5.72 22.29 16.72
N TRP A 336 -6.90 22.74 16.28
CA TRP A 336 -7.04 23.75 15.24
C TRP A 336 -6.90 25.17 15.79
N ASP A 337 -6.02 25.95 15.18
CA ASP A 337 -5.68 27.32 15.55
C ASP A 337 -6.30 28.41 14.65
N GLY A 338 -7.21 28.02 13.73
CA GLY A 338 -7.81 28.92 12.75
C GLY A 338 -7.09 28.97 11.40
N THR A 339 -5.94 28.31 11.27
CA THR A 339 -5.23 28.22 9.99
C THR A 339 -6.06 27.45 8.94
N PRO A 340 -6.16 27.95 7.68
CA PRO A 340 -6.93 27.27 6.63
C PRO A 340 -6.48 25.82 6.42
N ILE A 341 -7.44 24.89 6.40
CA ILE A 341 -7.21 23.46 6.36
C ILE A 341 -7.30 22.92 4.93
N ARG A 342 -6.28 22.21 4.50
CA ARG A 342 -6.22 21.52 3.20
C ARG A 342 -6.62 20.06 3.26
N HIS A 343 -6.34 19.39 4.39
CA HIS A 343 -6.53 17.95 4.51
C HIS A 343 -6.89 17.57 5.94
N LEU A 344 -7.87 16.70 6.09
CA LEU A 344 -8.31 16.16 7.37
C LEU A 344 -8.26 14.63 7.36
N GLY A 345 -7.99 14.03 8.51
CA GLY A 345 -7.98 12.60 8.67
C GLY A 345 -8.43 12.16 10.07
N ILE A 346 -9.08 11.00 10.13
CA ILE A 346 -9.36 10.25 11.35
C ILE A 346 -8.63 8.91 11.26
N HIS A 347 -7.88 8.58 12.30
CA HIS A 347 -7.18 7.31 12.44
C HIS A 347 -7.57 6.65 13.75
N THR A 348 -7.63 5.33 13.75
CA THR A 348 -7.91 4.55 14.96
C THR A 348 -6.81 3.53 15.19
N SER A 349 -6.57 3.19 16.47
CA SER A 349 -5.62 2.17 16.86
C SER A 349 -6.07 1.47 18.15
N ARG A 350 -5.25 0.54 18.65
CA ARG A 350 -5.62 -0.35 19.78
C ARG A 350 -6.95 -1.04 19.49
N ILE A 351 -6.95 -1.82 18.42
CA ILE A 351 -8.13 -2.55 17.96
C ILE A 351 -8.42 -3.70 18.93
N LYS A 352 -9.69 -3.86 19.27
CA LYS A 352 -10.23 -4.94 20.11
C LYS A 352 -11.29 -5.69 19.32
N ASP A 353 -11.37 -6.99 19.52
CA ASP A 353 -12.48 -7.80 19.01
C ASP A 353 -13.81 -7.32 19.60
N GLN A 354 -14.87 -7.45 18.83
CA GLN A 354 -16.21 -7.10 19.29
C GLN A 354 -16.67 -8.15 20.31
N VAL A 355 -16.34 -7.95 21.59
CA VAL A 355 -16.92 -8.73 22.68
C VAL A 355 -18.35 -8.24 22.92
N ASN A 356 -19.32 -9.15 23.04
CA ASN A 356 -20.73 -8.83 23.26
C ASN A 356 -21.02 -8.11 24.60
N MET A 357 -20.03 -7.97 25.48
CA MET A 357 -20.19 -7.26 26.74
C MET A 357 -19.50 -5.88 26.68
N ARG A 358 -20.30 -4.82 26.84
CA ARG A 358 -19.83 -3.46 27.11
C ARG A 358 -20.04 -3.19 28.61
N GLN A 359 -18.98 -2.78 29.31
CA GLN A 359 -19.14 -2.26 30.65
C GLN A 359 -19.86 -0.92 30.53
N LEU A 360 -21.10 -0.85 31.04
CA LEU A 360 -21.85 0.39 31.07
C LEU A 360 -21.40 1.19 32.30
N ASP A 361 -21.19 2.49 32.12
CA ASP A 361 -21.02 3.42 33.24
C ASP A 361 -22.39 3.66 33.91
N LEU A 362 -22.38 3.86 35.21
CA LEU A 362 -23.60 4.12 36.00
C LEU A 362 -24.39 5.31 35.45
N PHE A 363 -23.71 6.28 34.82
CA PHE A 363 -24.30 7.47 34.21
C PHE A 363 -24.79 7.27 32.77
N GLU A 364 -24.34 6.22 32.07
CA GLU A 364 -24.82 5.86 30.72
C GLU A 364 -26.15 5.09 30.73
N VAL A 365 -26.53 4.48 31.86
CA VAL A 365 -27.72 3.64 31.97
C VAL A 365 -29.02 4.48 31.87
N HIS A 366 -28.99 5.70 32.33
CA HIS A 366 -30.19 6.57 32.38
C HIS A 366 -30.66 7.09 30.99
N PRO A 367 -29.81 7.55 30.06
CA PRO A 367 -30.28 8.04 28.74
C PRO A 367 -30.78 6.93 27.83
N GLN A 368 -30.23 5.71 27.93
CA GLN A 368 -30.61 4.61 27.03
C GLN A 368 -31.96 3.98 27.42
N LEU A 369 -32.32 3.96 28.70
CA LEU A 369 -33.63 3.49 29.15
C LEU A 369 -34.77 4.44 28.73
N SER A 370 -34.50 5.74 28.59
CA SER A 370 -35.48 6.72 28.11
C SER A 370 -35.71 6.62 26.62
N VAL A 371 -34.68 6.34 25.81
CA VAL A 371 -34.82 6.18 24.37
C VAL A 371 -35.57 4.90 24.00
N ASN A 372 -35.26 3.79 24.66
CA ASN A 372 -35.99 2.54 24.44
C ASN A 372 -37.44 2.58 24.88
N ARG A 373 -37.79 3.42 25.88
CA ARG A 373 -39.19 3.64 26.27
C ARG A 373 -39.97 4.47 25.25
N ILE A 374 -39.31 5.40 24.59
CA ILE A 374 -39.93 6.23 23.55
C ILE A 374 -40.18 5.41 22.28
N GLU A 375 -39.26 4.55 21.87
CA GLU A 375 -39.45 3.66 20.70
C GLU A 375 -40.54 2.62 20.90
N ILE A 376 -40.75 2.10 22.12
CA ILE A 376 -41.82 1.14 22.43
C ILE A 376 -43.21 1.80 22.45
N GLN A 377 -43.27 3.11 22.73
CA GLN A 377 -44.57 3.84 22.67
C GLN A 377 -44.99 4.28 21.29
N VAL A 378 -44.04 4.35 20.31
CA VAL A 378 -44.32 4.70 18.91
C VAL A 378 -44.75 3.47 18.08
N LEU A 379 -44.48 2.25 18.58
CA LEU A 379 -44.80 0.99 17.93
C LEU A 379 -46.08 0.31 18.50
N LYS A 380 -46.86 0.97 19.34
CA LYS A 380 -48.23 0.59 19.80
C LYS A 380 -49.25 1.62 19.38
#